data_18b2d78b1dc9106a54868958b613c01f
#
_entry.id   18b2d78b1dc9106a54868958b613c01f
#
_cell.length_a   1.000
_cell.length_b   1.000
_cell.length_c   1.000
_cell.angle_alpha   90.00
_cell.angle_beta   90.00
_cell.angle_gamma   90.00
#
_symmetry.space_group_name_H-M   'P 1'
#
loop_
_entity.id
_entity.type
_entity.pdbx_description
1 polymer ?
#
loop_
_entity_poly.entity_id
_entity_poly.type
_entity_poly.pdbx_seq_one_letter_code
_entity_poly.pdbx_strand_id
1 'polypeptide(L)'
;MMDDLPEEKVNFEPDDDSSRLVGDEAELGDIGAAKAKIQKLREQLKEAQKKRDEYLDGWQRCKADSINAKKDAEARAERIAGALREDLVHDIIPALDSFDMAAGSEAWATISDGWKSGMEQVRDQLLSALKRHGIERFGRVGDALNHALHEVVEERDDIVGDPNTIVRILRYGYKAGEKILRPAQVIVKKAS
;
A
#
# COMPACT_ATOMS: atom_id res chain seq x y z
N MET A 1 -21.98 14.66 12.04
CA MET A 1 -23.25 15.36 12.31
C MET A 1 -24.32 14.30 12.13
N MET A 2 -24.74 13.71 13.21
CA MET A 2 -25.84 12.76 13.29
C MET A 2 -27.02 13.55 13.80
N ASP A 3 -28.05 13.70 12.96
CA ASP A 3 -29.30 14.35 13.34
C ASP A 3 -30.05 13.50 14.36
N ASP A 4 -30.26 14.09 15.52
CA ASP A 4 -31.12 13.64 16.60
C ASP A 4 -32.58 13.81 16.15
N LEU A 5 -33.28 12.69 15.90
CA LEU A 5 -34.74 12.71 15.72
C LEU A 5 -35.39 12.63 17.09
N PRO A 6 -36.34 13.51 17.42
CA PRO A 6 -37.00 13.51 18.72
C PRO A 6 -37.92 12.28 18.88
N GLU A 7 -37.75 11.57 19.99
CA GLU A 7 -38.69 10.53 20.42
C GLU A 7 -40.03 11.16 20.86
N GLU A 8 -41.03 11.06 20.04
CA GLU A 8 -42.40 11.44 20.35
C GLU A 8 -43.00 10.36 21.27
N LYS A 9 -43.06 10.66 22.56
CA LYS A 9 -43.74 9.83 23.54
C LYS A 9 -45.24 9.98 23.36
N VAL A 10 -45.85 9.02 22.69
CA VAL A 10 -47.32 8.89 22.64
C VAL A 10 -47.82 8.43 24.01
N ASN A 11 -48.39 9.32 24.78
CA ASN A 11 -49.08 9.02 26.03
C ASN A 11 -50.43 8.38 25.68
N PHE A 12 -50.60 7.09 25.96
CA PHE A 12 -51.84 6.37 25.81
C PHE A 12 -52.58 6.45 27.15
N GLU A 13 -53.57 7.32 27.27
CA GLU A 13 -54.52 7.30 28.35
C GLU A 13 -55.61 6.26 28.01
N PRO A 14 -55.89 5.28 28.87
CA PRO A 14 -57.00 4.35 28.64
C PRO A 14 -58.32 5.04 28.99
N ASP A 15 -59.16 5.27 28.01
CA ASP A 15 -60.57 5.63 28.23
C ASP A 15 -61.30 4.48 28.94
N ASP A 16 -61.70 4.71 30.19
CA ASP A 16 -62.57 3.85 30.97
C ASP A 16 -64.04 4.15 30.56
N ASP A 17 -64.57 3.40 29.58
CA ASP A 17 -65.99 3.34 29.30
C ASP A 17 -66.51 1.91 29.53
N SER A 18 -66.79 1.59 30.81
CA SER A 18 -67.35 0.32 31.28
C SER A 18 -68.89 0.33 31.26
N SER A 19 -69.52 1.01 30.31
CA SER A 19 -70.98 0.99 30.23
C SER A 19 -71.49 0.85 28.80
N ARG A 20 -71.49 -0.40 28.28
CA ARG A 20 -72.50 -0.92 27.30
C ARG A 20 -72.32 -2.38 27.04
N LEU A 21 -72.88 -3.18 27.97
CA LEU A 21 -73.20 -4.60 27.73
C LEU A 21 -74.65 -4.67 27.28
N VAL A 22 -74.89 -4.59 25.98
CA VAL A 22 -76.07 -5.21 25.35
C VAL A 22 -75.65 -5.74 24.00
N GLY A 23 -75.68 -7.06 23.85
CA GLY A 23 -75.12 -7.82 22.81
C GLY A 23 -75.77 -7.67 21.46
N ASP A 24 -74.93 -7.85 20.43
CA ASP A 24 -75.41 -8.21 19.10
C ASP A 24 -74.50 -9.29 18.53
N GLU A 25 -75.09 -10.38 18.00
CA GLU A 25 -74.36 -11.44 17.26
C GLU A 25 -73.45 -10.84 16.09
N ALA A 26 -73.78 -9.66 15.66
CA ALA A 26 -72.96 -8.89 14.69
C ALA A 26 -71.60 -8.49 15.25
N GLU A 27 -71.48 -8.11 16.55
CA GLU A 27 -70.16 -7.74 17.16
C GLU A 27 -69.24 -8.95 17.30
N LEU A 28 -69.78 -10.16 17.54
CA LEU A 28 -69.03 -11.41 17.61
C LEU A 28 -68.39 -11.78 16.24
N GLY A 29 -69.08 -11.49 15.14
CA GLY A 29 -68.60 -11.69 13.78
C GLY A 29 -67.43 -10.72 13.44
N ASP A 30 -67.54 -9.47 13.90
CA ASP A 30 -66.52 -8.45 13.70
C ASP A 30 -65.25 -8.73 14.51
N ILE A 31 -65.39 -9.23 15.74
CA ILE A 31 -64.27 -9.68 16.58
C ILE A 31 -63.53 -10.86 15.95
N GLY A 32 -64.22 -11.80 15.32
CA GLY A 32 -63.64 -12.93 14.58
C GLY A 32 -62.81 -12.48 13.39
N ALA A 33 -63.37 -11.58 12.59
CA ALA A 33 -62.69 -10.99 11.44
C ALA A 33 -61.45 -10.14 11.84
N ALA A 34 -61.56 -9.36 12.92
CA ALA A 34 -60.44 -8.59 13.47
C ALA A 34 -59.29 -9.51 13.98
N LYS A 35 -59.62 -10.60 14.67
CA LYS A 35 -58.62 -11.60 15.11
C LYS A 35 -57.89 -12.24 13.92
N ALA A 36 -58.59 -12.64 12.87
CA ALA A 36 -58.01 -13.20 11.65
C ALA A 36 -57.08 -12.18 10.95
N LYS A 37 -57.47 -10.91 10.90
CA LYS A 37 -56.68 -9.83 10.34
C LYS A 37 -55.38 -9.58 11.15
N ILE A 38 -55.51 -9.59 12.48
CA ILE A 38 -54.33 -9.46 13.38
C ILE A 38 -53.36 -10.61 13.18
N GLN A 39 -53.87 -11.84 13.07
CA GLN A 39 -53.03 -13.00 12.84
C GLN A 39 -52.30 -12.94 11.51
N LYS A 40 -53.00 -12.56 10.44
CA LYS A 40 -52.41 -12.33 9.11
C LYS A 40 -51.34 -11.24 9.15
N LEU A 41 -51.58 -10.13 9.82
CA LEU A 41 -50.61 -9.04 9.97
C LEU A 41 -49.37 -9.46 10.77
N ARG A 42 -49.57 -10.31 11.83
CA ARG A 42 -48.44 -10.88 12.60
C ARG A 42 -47.55 -11.78 11.73
N GLU A 43 -48.17 -12.61 10.90
CA GLU A 43 -47.45 -13.48 9.96
C GLU A 43 -46.66 -12.66 8.92
N GLN A 44 -47.30 -11.64 8.35
CA GLN A 44 -46.63 -10.71 7.41
C GLN A 44 -45.49 -9.94 8.07
N LEU A 45 -45.68 -9.49 9.31
CA LEU A 45 -44.63 -8.82 10.08
C LEU A 45 -43.47 -9.77 10.34
N LYS A 46 -43.71 -11.00 10.74
CA LYS A 46 -42.65 -11.99 10.96
C LYS A 46 -41.89 -12.32 9.69
N GLU A 47 -42.60 -12.46 8.57
CA GLU A 47 -41.96 -12.67 7.27
C GLU A 47 -41.12 -11.45 6.81
N ALA A 48 -41.65 -10.24 7.01
CA ALA A 48 -40.93 -9.02 6.72
C ALA A 48 -39.67 -8.86 7.59
N GLN A 49 -39.78 -9.17 8.88
CA GLN A 49 -38.62 -9.18 9.79
C GLN A 49 -37.55 -10.18 9.35
N LYS A 50 -37.98 -11.40 8.99
CA LYS A 50 -37.04 -12.42 8.48
C LYS A 50 -36.32 -11.97 7.23
N LYS A 51 -37.03 -11.40 6.26
CA LYS A 51 -36.44 -10.84 5.04
C LYS A 51 -35.47 -9.69 5.36
N ARG A 52 -35.88 -8.81 6.29
CA ARG A 52 -34.98 -7.72 6.73
C ARG A 52 -33.66 -8.28 7.29
N ASP A 53 -33.74 -9.28 8.16
CA ASP A 53 -32.55 -9.86 8.79
C ASP A 53 -31.66 -10.57 7.75
N GLU A 54 -32.27 -11.31 6.81
CA GLU A 54 -31.55 -11.91 5.67
C GLU A 54 -30.84 -10.85 4.80
N TYR A 55 -31.53 -9.74 4.51
CA TYR A 55 -30.92 -8.61 3.76
C TYR A 55 -29.82 -7.92 4.54
N LEU A 56 -29.99 -7.75 5.85
CA LEU A 56 -29.00 -7.14 6.73
C LEU A 56 -27.71 -7.97 6.77
N ASP A 57 -27.84 -9.29 6.93
CA ASP A 57 -26.71 -10.22 6.91
C ASP A 57 -26.02 -10.22 5.54
N GLY A 58 -26.79 -10.24 4.47
CA GLY A 58 -26.27 -10.14 3.10
C GLY A 58 -25.52 -8.82 2.86
N TRP A 59 -26.09 -7.71 3.33
CA TRP A 59 -25.45 -6.40 3.23
C TRP A 59 -24.16 -6.32 4.04
N GLN A 60 -24.15 -6.83 5.27
CA GLN A 60 -22.95 -6.85 6.11
C GLN A 60 -21.83 -7.67 5.45
N ARG A 61 -22.16 -8.83 4.90
CA ARG A 61 -21.20 -9.67 4.17
C ARG A 61 -20.67 -8.95 2.94
N CYS A 62 -21.55 -8.41 2.11
CA CYS A 62 -21.15 -7.66 0.92
C CYS A 62 -20.27 -6.45 1.25
N LYS A 63 -20.55 -5.73 2.35
CA LYS A 63 -19.73 -4.63 2.85
C LYS A 63 -18.34 -5.11 3.27
N ALA A 64 -18.26 -6.23 4.01
CA ALA A 64 -16.97 -6.81 4.40
C ALA A 64 -16.16 -7.25 3.19
N ASP A 65 -16.77 -7.93 2.23
CA ASP A 65 -16.13 -8.36 0.99
C ASP A 65 -15.63 -7.16 0.15
N SER A 66 -16.41 -6.09 0.08
CA SER A 66 -16.02 -4.85 -0.61
C SER A 66 -14.80 -4.19 0.04
N ILE A 67 -14.75 -4.14 1.38
CA ILE A 67 -13.60 -3.60 2.11
C ILE A 67 -12.34 -4.45 1.86
N ASN A 68 -12.48 -5.78 1.89
CA ASN A 68 -11.38 -6.69 1.63
C ASN A 68 -10.89 -6.57 0.18
N ALA A 69 -11.81 -6.55 -0.79
CA ALA A 69 -11.48 -6.37 -2.20
C ALA A 69 -10.75 -5.05 -2.46
N LYS A 70 -11.15 -3.97 -1.78
CA LYS A 70 -10.47 -2.67 -1.87
C LYS A 70 -9.03 -2.74 -1.33
N LYS A 71 -8.83 -3.33 -0.14
CA LYS A 71 -7.50 -3.54 0.44
C LYS A 71 -6.59 -4.39 -0.46
N ASP A 72 -7.14 -5.46 -1.02
CA ASP A 72 -6.40 -6.32 -1.94
C ASP A 72 -6.02 -5.60 -3.24
N ALA A 73 -6.91 -4.75 -3.76
CA ALA A 73 -6.64 -3.95 -4.94
C ALA A 73 -5.53 -2.91 -4.69
N GLU A 74 -5.57 -2.23 -3.54
CA GLU A 74 -4.53 -1.29 -3.11
C GLU A 74 -3.17 -1.98 -2.95
N ALA A 75 -3.13 -3.13 -2.27
CA ALA A 75 -1.91 -3.91 -2.09
C ALA A 75 -1.34 -4.46 -3.42
N ARG A 76 -2.22 -4.80 -4.38
CA ARG A 76 -1.78 -5.18 -5.74
C ARG A 76 -1.21 -3.99 -6.50
N ALA A 77 -1.86 -2.84 -6.43
CA ALA A 77 -1.39 -1.62 -7.09
C ALA A 77 0.00 -1.21 -6.59
N GLU A 78 0.24 -1.25 -5.27
CA GLU A 78 1.55 -0.98 -4.68
C GLU A 78 2.62 -1.97 -5.16
N ARG A 79 2.30 -3.27 -5.20
CA ARG A 79 3.24 -4.29 -5.70
C ARG A 79 3.59 -4.08 -7.17
N ILE A 80 2.59 -3.80 -8.02
CA ILE A 80 2.81 -3.54 -9.45
C ILE A 80 3.66 -2.28 -9.64
N ALA A 81 3.34 -1.19 -8.92
CA ALA A 81 4.12 0.05 -8.98
C ALA A 81 5.56 -0.15 -8.48
N GLY A 82 5.76 -0.98 -7.45
CA GLY A 82 7.08 -1.37 -6.96
C GLY A 82 7.89 -2.16 -8.01
N ALA A 83 7.29 -3.20 -8.59
CA ALA A 83 7.94 -4.02 -9.61
C ALA A 83 8.31 -3.20 -10.86
N LEU A 84 7.37 -2.36 -11.36
CA LEU A 84 7.64 -1.50 -12.52
C LEU A 84 8.78 -0.50 -12.27
N ARG A 85 8.88 0.01 -11.03
CA ARG A 85 9.98 0.90 -10.63
C ARG A 85 11.31 0.14 -10.62
N GLU A 86 11.33 -1.08 -10.11
CA GLU A 86 12.54 -1.91 -10.10
C GLU A 86 13.00 -2.25 -11.51
N ASP A 87 12.09 -2.65 -12.39
CA ASP A 87 12.40 -2.96 -13.79
C ASP A 87 12.99 -1.73 -14.50
N LEU A 88 12.38 -0.55 -14.34
CA LEU A 88 12.91 0.68 -14.92
C LEU A 88 14.33 1.00 -14.43
N VAL A 89 14.60 0.75 -13.14
CA VAL A 89 15.93 0.97 -12.57
C VAL A 89 16.95 0.00 -13.14
N HIS A 90 16.58 -1.27 -13.28
CA HIS A 90 17.45 -2.27 -13.91
C HIS A 90 17.82 -1.90 -15.35
N ASP A 91 16.93 -1.24 -16.08
CA ASP A 91 17.21 -0.78 -17.44
C ASP A 91 18.10 0.47 -17.46
N ILE A 92 18.00 1.36 -16.48
CA ILE A 92 18.79 2.61 -16.41
C ILE A 92 20.19 2.39 -15.82
N ILE A 93 20.34 1.49 -14.85
CA ILE A 93 21.62 1.23 -14.17
C ILE A 93 22.78 0.95 -15.16
N PRO A 94 22.63 0.11 -16.19
CA PRO A 94 23.70 -0.15 -17.14
C PRO A 94 24.18 1.09 -17.88
N ALA A 95 23.29 2.06 -18.13
CA ALA A 95 23.67 3.33 -18.76
C ALA A 95 24.53 4.18 -17.82
N LEU A 96 24.17 4.22 -16.52
CA LEU A 96 24.97 4.90 -15.50
C LEU A 96 26.33 4.22 -15.29
N ASP A 97 26.38 2.88 -15.30
CA ASP A 97 27.65 2.14 -15.24
C ASP A 97 28.54 2.44 -16.43
N SER A 98 27.98 2.49 -17.63
CA SER A 98 28.72 2.83 -18.85
C SER A 98 29.26 4.23 -18.79
N PHE A 99 28.50 5.17 -18.22
CA PHE A 99 28.97 6.54 -17.98
C PHE A 99 30.14 6.55 -16.99
N ASP A 100 30.00 5.87 -15.83
CA ASP A 100 31.04 5.81 -14.81
C ASP A 100 32.35 5.18 -15.36
N MET A 101 32.22 4.14 -16.19
CA MET A 101 33.37 3.53 -16.89
C MET A 101 34.03 4.51 -17.86
N ALA A 102 33.24 5.23 -18.65
CA ALA A 102 33.77 6.23 -19.56
C ALA A 102 34.49 7.35 -18.80
N ALA A 103 33.87 7.86 -17.71
CA ALA A 103 34.45 8.90 -16.86
C ALA A 103 35.73 8.43 -16.13
N GLY A 104 35.91 7.16 -15.88
CA GLY A 104 37.11 6.57 -15.29
C GLY A 104 38.19 6.19 -16.30
N SER A 105 38.00 6.41 -17.60
CA SER A 105 38.94 6.04 -18.67
C SER A 105 40.02 7.13 -18.89
N GLU A 106 41.19 6.73 -19.39
CA GLU A 106 42.24 7.67 -19.78
C GLU A 106 41.78 8.66 -20.87
N ALA A 107 40.89 8.22 -21.76
CA ALA A 107 40.32 9.07 -22.80
C ALA A 107 39.52 10.25 -22.21
N TRP A 108 38.90 10.08 -21.04
CA TRP A 108 38.17 11.15 -20.37
C TRP A 108 39.08 12.35 -20.05
N ALA A 109 40.36 12.09 -19.70
CA ALA A 109 41.30 13.16 -19.40
C ALA A 109 41.57 14.07 -20.62
N THR A 110 41.42 13.54 -21.83
CA THR A 110 41.76 14.28 -23.09
C THR A 110 40.58 15.09 -23.65
N ILE A 111 39.39 14.92 -23.10
CA ILE A 111 38.19 15.63 -23.56
C ILE A 111 38.13 17.04 -22.97
N SER A 112 37.53 17.99 -23.71
CA SER A 112 37.38 19.38 -23.24
C SER A 112 36.52 19.46 -21.97
N ASP A 113 36.87 20.39 -21.07
CA ASP A 113 36.20 20.57 -19.78
C ASP A 113 34.70 20.93 -19.91
N GLY A 114 34.36 21.71 -20.94
CA GLY A 114 32.97 22.04 -21.23
C GLY A 114 32.11 20.79 -21.55
N TRP A 115 32.68 19.84 -22.31
CA TRP A 115 31.99 18.58 -22.62
C TRP A 115 31.87 17.67 -21.40
N LYS A 116 32.96 17.56 -20.59
CA LYS A 116 32.93 16.82 -19.31
C LYS A 116 31.82 17.32 -18.41
N SER A 117 31.79 18.65 -18.18
CA SER A 117 30.78 19.29 -17.33
C SER A 117 29.36 19.03 -17.83
N GLY A 118 29.13 19.10 -19.15
CA GLY A 118 27.82 18.78 -19.73
C GLY A 118 27.40 17.35 -19.47
N MET A 119 28.32 16.40 -19.65
CA MET A 119 28.05 14.99 -19.43
C MET A 119 27.84 14.65 -17.94
N GLU A 120 28.60 15.27 -17.03
CA GLU A 120 28.40 15.15 -15.58
C GLU A 120 27.04 15.69 -15.16
N GLN A 121 26.59 16.80 -15.74
CA GLN A 121 25.24 17.32 -15.50
C GLN A 121 24.15 16.33 -15.93
N VAL A 122 24.30 15.64 -17.07
CA VAL A 122 23.39 14.63 -17.53
C VAL A 122 23.31 13.46 -16.51
N ARG A 123 24.47 12.96 -16.06
CA ARG A 123 24.56 11.94 -15.01
C ARG A 123 23.83 12.39 -13.74
N ASP A 124 24.13 13.60 -13.27
CA ASP A 124 23.57 14.12 -12.02
C ASP A 124 22.06 14.36 -12.11
N GLN A 125 21.56 14.72 -13.29
CA GLN A 125 20.11 14.79 -13.56
C GLN A 125 19.46 13.41 -13.48
N LEU A 126 20.09 12.36 -14.05
CA LEU A 126 19.59 10.99 -13.96
C LEU A 126 19.60 10.49 -12.51
N LEU A 127 20.68 10.70 -11.77
CA LEU A 127 20.76 10.33 -10.34
C LEU A 127 19.72 11.08 -9.50
N SER A 128 19.51 12.37 -9.80
CA SER A 128 18.49 13.18 -9.15
C SER A 128 17.07 12.68 -9.47
N ALA A 129 16.84 12.24 -10.71
CA ALA A 129 15.56 11.62 -11.08
C ALA A 129 15.32 10.32 -10.31
N LEU A 130 16.31 9.42 -10.24
CA LEU A 130 16.23 8.19 -9.45
C LEU A 130 15.94 8.49 -7.98
N LYS A 131 16.63 9.48 -7.39
CA LYS A 131 16.43 9.90 -6.00
C LYS A 131 15.00 10.39 -5.73
N ARG A 132 14.39 11.14 -6.66
CA ARG A 132 12.98 11.56 -6.55
C ARG A 132 12.00 10.36 -6.52
N HIS A 133 12.39 9.25 -7.11
CA HIS A 133 11.63 7.99 -7.07
C HIS A 133 12.03 7.06 -5.92
N GLY A 134 12.80 7.59 -4.95
CA GLY A 134 13.22 6.87 -3.75
C GLY A 134 14.33 5.85 -3.98
N ILE A 135 15.08 5.99 -5.09
CA ILE A 135 16.22 5.14 -5.42
C ILE A 135 17.50 5.90 -5.12
N GLU A 136 18.33 5.32 -4.28
CA GLU A 136 19.60 5.92 -3.85
C GLU A 136 20.78 5.10 -4.34
N ARG A 137 21.77 5.80 -4.88
CA ARG A 137 23.08 5.23 -5.19
C ARG A 137 23.93 5.20 -3.93
N PHE A 138 24.66 4.12 -3.71
CA PHE A 138 25.56 3.99 -2.57
C PHE A 138 26.88 3.32 -2.95
N GLY A 139 27.84 3.39 -2.03
CA GLY A 139 29.21 2.93 -2.14
C GLY A 139 30.17 4.12 -2.16
N ARG A 140 31.13 4.13 -1.26
CA ARG A 140 32.18 5.14 -1.16
C ARG A 140 33.51 4.44 -0.90
N VAL A 141 34.56 4.93 -1.55
CA VAL A 141 35.93 4.51 -1.25
C VAL A 141 36.28 4.96 0.19
N GLY A 142 36.87 4.09 0.97
CA GLY A 142 37.18 4.29 2.39
C GLY A 142 36.11 3.82 3.36
N ASP A 143 34.90 3.46 2.89
CA ASP A 143 33.87 2.87 3.77
C ASP A 143 34.28 1.46 4.17
N ALA A 144 33.87 1.05 5.39
CA ALA A 144 34.02 -0.32 5.87
C ALA A 144 33.18 -1.28 5.02
N LEU A 145 33.70 -2.48 4.77
CA LEU A 145 32.97 -3.53 4.07
C LEU A 145 31.71 -3.93 4.85
N ASN A 146 30.57 -3.92 4.17
CA ASN A 146 29.33 -4.48 4.66
C ASN A 146 28.81 -5.50 3.64
N HIS A 147 28.81 -6.77 4.00
CA HIS A 147 28.39 -7.87 3.12
C HIS A 147 26.91 -7.80 2.69
N ALA A 148 26.07 -7.05 3.44
CA ALA A 148 24.68 -6.84 3.05
C ALA A 148 24.55 -5.82 1.90
N LEU A 149 25.53 -4.91 1.75
CA LEU A 149 25.50 -3.81 0.78
C LEU A 149 26.52 -4.02 -0.37
N HIS A 150 27.60 -4.73 -0.10
CA HIS A 150 28.75 -4.78 -0.98
C HIS A 150 29.03 -6.22 -1.42
N GLU A 151 29.28 -6.39 -2.70
CA GLU A 151 29.79 -7.61 -3.32
C GLU A 151 31.29 -7.44 -3.57
N VAL A 152 32.10 -8.24 -2.87
CA VAL A 152 33.55 -8.22 -3.03
C VAL A 152 33.92 -8.99 -4.29
N VAL A 153 34.49 -8.29 -5.27
CA VAL A 153 34.96 -8.89 -6.52
C VAL A 153 36.43 -9.32 -6.39
N GLU A 154 37.22 -8.53 -5.68
CA GLU A 154 38.66 -8.78 -5.51
C GLU A 154 39.11 -8.28 -4.13
N GLU A 155 39.97 -9.06 -3.47
CA GLU A 155 40.69 -8.64 -2.27
C GLU A 155 42.17 -8.38 -2.63
N ARG A 156 42.68 -7.21 -2.20
CA ARG A 156 44.07 -6.85 -2.48
C ARG A 156 44.81 -6.51 -1.20
N ASP A 157 46.05 -6.95 -1.12
CA ASP A 157 46.99 -6.67 -0.02
C ASP A 157 48.08 -5.66 -0.39
N ASP A 158 48.28 -5.43 -1.69
CA ASP A 158 49.26 -4.49 -2.24
C ASP A 158 48.86 -2.99 -2.16
N ILE A 159 47.68 -2.68 -1.60
CA ILE A 159 47.11 -1.33 -1.53
C ILE A 159 47.18 -0.80 -0.10
N VAL A 160 47.50 0.49 0.06
CA VAL A 160 47.49 1.18 1.35
C VAL A 160 46.05 1.46 1.79
N GLY A 161 45.69 1.08 2.99
CA GLY A 161 44.36 1.30 3.58
C GLY A 161 44.14 0.41 4.80
N ASP A 162 43.07 0.69 5.53
CA ASP A 162 42.67 -0.13 6.68
C ASP A 162 42.10 -1.48 6.20
N PRO A 163 42.31 -2.54 6.94
CA PRO A 163 41.74 -3.87 6.64
C PRO A 163 40.22 -3.78 6.48
N ASN A 164 39.66 -4.57 5.56
CA ASN A 164 38.24 -4.62 5.27
C ASN A 164 37.60 -3.27 4.87
N THR A 165 38.36 -2.37 4.26
CA THR A 165 37.83 -1.14 3.70
C THR A 165 37.74 -1.22 2.17
N ILE A 166 36.81 -0.48 1.60
CA ILE A 166 36.62 -0.36 0.15
C ILE A 166 37.74 0.51 -0.42
N VAL A 167 38.58 -0.07 -1.26
CA VAL A 167 39.68 0.65 -1.93
C VAL A 167 39.28 1.12 -3.32
N ARG A 168 38.37 0.44 -3.97
CA ARG A 168 37.84 0.81 -5.27
C ARG A 168 36.42 0.33 -5.48
N ILE A 169 35.61 1.14 -6.15
CA ILE A 169 34.27 0.77 -6.59
C ILE A 169 34.35 0.43 -8.08
N LEU A 170 33.95 -0.76 -8.44
CA LEU A 170 33.84 -1.21 -9.83
C LEU A 170 32.47 -0.85 -10.41
N ARG A 171 31.42 -1.09 -9.61
CA ARG A 171 30.05 -0.68 -9.92
C ARG A 171 29.35 -0.21 -8.65
N TYR A 172 28.65 0.90 -8.75
CA TYR A 172 27.90 1.43 -7.61
C TYR A 172 26.68 0.58 -7.28
N GLY A 173 26.33 0.51 -6.00
CA GLY A 173 25.11 -0.10 -5.53
C GLY A 173 23.91 0.84 -5.65
N TYR A 174 22.71 0.23 -5.72
CA TYR A 174 21.44 0.97 -5.75
C TYR A 174 20.45 0.33 -4.80
N LYS A 175 19.71 1.15 -4.04
CA LYS A 175 18.69 0.71 -3.09
C LYS A 175 17.42 1.55 -3.23
N ALA A 176 16.27 0.94 -2.90
CA ALA A 176 14.97 1.60 -2.81
C ALA A 176 14.47 1.49 -1.35
N GLY A 177 14.66 2.55 -0.56
CA GLY A 177 14.47 2.49 0.88
C GLY A 177 15.41 1.48 1.53
N GLU A 178 14.86 0.44 2.16
CA GLU A 178 15.66 -0.65 2.77
C GLU A 178 15.98 -1.79 1.79
N LYS A 179 15.28 -1.86 0.64
CA LYS A 179 15.48 -2.92 -0.34
C LYS A 179 16.69 -2.62 -1.23
N ILE A 180 17.66 -3.54 -1.25
CA ILE A 180 18.81 -3.47 -2.13
C ILE A 180 18.38 -3.99 -3.52
N LEU A 181 18.48 -3.12 -4.53
CA LEU A 181 18.20 -3.45 -5.93
C LEU A 181 19.43 -4.09 -6.58
N ARG A 182 20.60 -3.57 -6.27
CA ARG A 182 21.90 -4.12 -6.70
C ARG A 182 22.95 -3.80 -5.66
N PRO A 183 23.77 -4.77 -5.17
CA PRO A 183 24.91 -4.50 -4.31
C PRO A 183 25.98 -3.70 -5.08
N ALA A 184 26.80 -2.94 -4.35
CA ALA A 184 27.96 -2.31 -4.94
C ALA A 184 29.08 -3.32 -5.14
N GLN A 185 29.64 -3.42 -6.35
CA GLN A 185 30.80 -4.26 -6.64
C GLN A 185 32.09 -3.51 -6.30
N VAL A 186 32.84 -4.07 -5.37
CA VAL A 186 33.96 -3.38 -4.76
C VAL A 186 35.22 -4.23 -4.73
N ILE A 187 36.39 -3.55 -4.72
CA ILE A 187 37.68 -4.12 -4.34
C ILE A 187 37.96 -3.66 -2.93
N VAL A 188 38.36 -4.58 -2.07
CA VAL A 188 38.63 -4.30 -0.66
C VAL A 188 40.09 -4.60 -0.30
N LYS A 189 40.58 -3.91 0.73
CA LYS A 189 41.86 -4.25 1.37
C LYS A 189 41.67 -5.54 2.15
N LYS A 190 42.53 -6.51 1.84
CA LYS A 190 42.53 -7.81 2.55
C LYS A 190 42.79 -7.61 4.04
N ALA A 191 42.08 -8.39 4.87
CA ALA A 191 42.39 -8.51 6.27
C ALA A 191 43.70 -9.30 6.40
N SER A 192 44.70 -8.69 7.02
CA SER A 192 45.99 -9.33 7.31
C SER A 192 45.83 -10.28 8.47
#